data_a918175d5681403e8f5e5eaa741702f7
#
_entry.id   a918175d5681403e8f5e5eaa741702f7
#
_cell.length_a   1.000
_cell.length_b   1.000
_cell.length_c   1.000
_cell.angle_alpha   90.00
_cell.angle_beta   90.00
_cell.angle_gamma   90.00
#
_symmetry.space_group_name_H-M   'P 1'
#
loop_
_entity.id
_entity.type
_entity.pdbx_description
1 polymer ?
#
loop_
_entity_poly.entity_id
_entity_poly.type
_entity_poly.pdbx_seq_one_letter_code
_entity_poly.pdbx_strand_id
1 'polypeptide(L)'
;MLKPLSLLAALAILSSAPARAAQNGWRENGKSASQDPSRASDGTFGVMLVLTDDWDRFTQRWQQPSPGFDVPAVGPIQKGHPLISAIIFRGCRTDQGGNCSITGDFRAIYPNGKTYAEKKGVNIWSSPPPPAPQLELSAGGFGLSLDPPDPLGTYTVVARVTDRIANKTLEVRTTFLAK
;
A
#
# COMPACT_ATOMS: atom_id res chain seq x y z
N MET A 1 66.83 -27.02 -12.44
CA MET A 1 66.11 -26.94 -11.15
C MET A 1 64.93 -25.98 -11.33
N LEU A 2 63.72 -26.52 -11.60
CA LEU A 2 62.50 -25.70 -11.75
C LEU A 2 61.73 -25.74 -10.44
N LYS A 3 61.42 -24.57 -9.88
CA LYS A 3 60.52 -24.41 -8.72
C LYS A 3 59.04 -24.44 -9.17
N PRO A 4 58.16 -25.13 -8.49
CA PRO A 4 56.72 -25.07 -8.79
C PRO A 4 56.09 -23.81 -8.18
N LEU A 5 55.31 -23.12 -9.00
CA LEU A 5 54.48 -21.98 -8.60
C LEU A 5 53.18 -22.51 -8.03
N SER A 6 52.94 -22.31 -6.70
CA SER A 6 51.68 -22.67 -6.05
C SER A 6 50.66 -21.58 -6.32
N LEU A 7 49.61 -21.94 -7.05
CA LEU A 7 48.39 -21.09 -7.26
C LEU A 7 47.50 -21.21 -6.05
N LEU A 8 47.38 -20.18 -5.23
CA LEU A 8 46.35 -20.08 -4.18
C LEU A 8 45.06 -19.57 -4.83
N ALA A 9 44.07 -20.45 -4.94
CA ALA A 9 42.72 -20.05 -5.31
C ALA A 9 41.99 -19.48 -4.08
N ALA A 10 41.71 -18.17 -4.09
CA ALA A 10 40.89 -17.53 -3.07
C ALA A 10 39.41 -17.81 -3.36
N LEU A 11 38.77 -18.59 -2.51
CA LEU A 11 37.33 -18.85 -2.53
C LEU A 11 36.59 -17.66 -1.94
N ALA A 12 35.97 -16.83 -2.77
CA ALA A 12 35.11 -15.71 -2.33
C ALA A 12 33.76 -16.28 -1.85
N ILE A 13 33.54 -16.28 -0.54
CA ILE A 13 32.25 -16.62 0.06
C ILE A 13 31.33 -15.42 -0.09
N LEU A 14 30.38 -15.49 -1.05
CA LEU A 14 29.29 -14.53 -1.15
C LEU A 14 28.35 -14.74 0.05
N SER A 15 28.48 -13.91 1.08
CA SER A 15 27.54 -13.84 2.17
C SER A 15 26.25 -13.17 1.67
N SER A 16 25.23 -13.96 1.36
CA SER A 16 23.88 -13.47 1.16
C SER A 16 23.34 -12.97 2.50
N ALA A 17 23.31 -11.65 2.69
CA ALA A 17 22.63 -11.06 3.83
C ALA A 17 21.14 -11.44 3.78
N PRO A 18 20.52 -11.94 4.87
CA PRO A 18 19.10 -12.21 4.88
C PRO A 18 18.35 -10.89 4.69
N ALA A 19 17.43 -10.86 3.74
CA ALA A 19 16.50 -9.75 3.56
C ALA A 19 15.77 -9.55 4.90
N ARG A 20 16.04 -8.41 5.56
CA ARG A 20 15.30 -8.03 6.75
C ARG A 20 13.86 -7.85 6.33
N ALA A 21 12.98 -8.73 6.79
CA ALA A 21 11.55 -8.52 6.72
C ALA A 21 11.24 -7.15 7.35
N ALA A 22 10.65 -6.24 6.57
CA ALA A 22 10.25 -4.94 7.05
C ALA A 22 9.37 -5.15 8.28
N GLN A 23 9.79 -4.61 9.45
CA GLN A 23 9.00 -4.75 10.66
C GLN A 23 7.70 -3.99 10.45
N ASN A 24 6.58 -4.72 10.48
CA ASN A 24 5.26 -4.15 10.35
C ASN A 24 5.01 -3.18 11.53
N GLY A 25 5.10 -1.87 11.27
CA GLY A 25 4.90 -0.81 12.28
C GLY A 25 3.44 -0.60 12.67
N TRP A 26 2.52 -1.34 12.06
CA TRP A 26 1.10 -1.31 12.39
C TRP A 26 0.83 -2.01 13.72
N ARG A 27 0.00 -1.36 14.56
CA ARG A 27 -0.40 -1.89 15.87
C ARG A 27 -1.91 -2.00 15.93
N GLU A 28 -2.37 -3.08 16.51
CA GLU A 28 -3.77 -3.37 16.81
C GLU A 28 -3.87 -3.64 18.31
N ASN A 29 -4.64 -2.85 19.02
CA ASN A 29 -4.75 -2.92 20.49
C ASN A 29 -3.38 -2.93 21.21
N GLY A 30 -2.44 -2.10 20.74
CA GLY A 30 -1.10 -1.99 21.31
C GLY A 30 -0.12 -3.10 20.96
N LYS A 31 -0.57 -4.18 20.30
CA LYS A 31 0.27 -5.29 19.81
C LYS A 31 0.65 -5.06 18.35
N SER A 32 1.74 -5.66 17.88
CA SER A 32 2.05 -5.66 16.45
C SER A 32 0.90 -6.32 15.68
N ALA A 33 0.37 -5.60 14.68
CA ALA A 33 -0.69 -6.16 13.84
C ALA A 33 -0.17 -7.38 13.07
N SER A 34 -1.05 -8.34 12.78
CA SER A 34 -0.73 -9.48 11.93
C SER A 34 -0.24 -9.00 10.56
N GLN A 35 0.56 -9.83 9.89
CA GLN A 35 0.96 -9.55 8.50
C GLN A 35 -0.30 -9.59 7.61
N ASP A 36 -0.62 -8.44 7.04
CA ASP A 36 -1.75 -8.25 6.17
C ASP A 36 -1.23 -7.56 4.89
N PRO A 37 -1.43 -8.14 3.70
CA PRO A 37 -0.94 -7.58 2.45
C PRO A 37 -1.53 -6.20 2.13
N SER A 38 -2.64 -5.82 2.75
CA SER A 38 -3.21 -4.46 2.62
C SER A 38 -2.44 -3.40 3.40
N ARG A 39 -1.47 -3.78 4.25
CA ARG A 39 -0.71 -2.88 5.12
C ARG A 39 0.79 -3.08 4.96
N ALA A 40 1.52 -1.98 4.87
CA ALA A 40 2.99 -1.99 4.87
C ALA A 40 3.54 -0.79 5.65
N SER A 41 4.77 -0.92 6.15
CA SER A 41 5.48 0.21 6.77
C SER A 41 7.00 0.04 6.67
N ASP A 42 7.70 1.18 6.61
CA ASP A 42 9.16 1.28 6.72
C ASP A 42 9.49 2.44 7.67
N GLY A 43 9.90 2.10 8.87
CA GLY A 43 10.10 3.06 9.96
C GLY A 43 8.80 3.75 10.37
N THR A 44 8.76 5.08 10.27
CA THR A 44 7.58 5.87 10.61
C THR A 44 6.55 5.91 9.49
N PHE A 45 6.97 5.79 8.23
CA PHE A 45 6.06 5.80 7.09
C PHE A 45 5.29 4.48 7.03
N GLY A 46 3.97 4.57 7.05
CA GLY A 46 3.08 3.42 6.97
C GLY A 46 1.89 3.71 6.08
N VAL A 47 1.44 2.71 5.33
CA VAL A 47 0.31 2.80 4.39
C VAL A 47 -0.60 1.59 4.55
N MET A 48 -1.89 1.81 4.32
CA MET A 48 -2.93 0.79 4.23
C MET A 48 -3.80 1.07 3.01
N LEU A 49 -4.03 0.06 2.20
CA LEU A 49 -4.97 0.11 1.08
C LEU A 49 -6.34 -0.32 1.56
N VAL A 50 -7.32 0.54 1.35
CA VAL A 50 -8.72 0.27 1.69
C VAL A 50 -9.57 0.29 0.42
N LEU A 51 -10.63 -0.54 0.41
CA LEU A 51 -11.66 -0.54 -0.62
C LEU A 51 -13.00 -0.17 0.00
N THR A 52 -13.81 0.56 -0.75
CA THR A 52 -15.18 0.85 -0.37
C THR A 52 -16.08 0.97 -1.61
N ASP A 53 -17.29 0.49 -1.53
CA ASP A 53 -18.36 0.67 -2.51
C ASP A 53 -19.31 1.82 -2.14
N ASP A 54 -19.09 2.44 -0.97
CA ASP A 54 -19.84 3.59 -0.47
C ASP A 54 -18.86 4.63 0.12
N TRP A 55 -18.37 5.51 -0.73
CA TRP A 55 -17.40 6.53 -0.36
C TRP A 55 -17.93 7.53 0.67
N ASP A 56 -19.17 7.95 0.52
CA ASP A 56 -19.77 8.94 1.42
C ASP A 56 -19.93 8.40 2.83
N ARG A 57 -20.42 7.18 2.94
CA ARG A 57 -20.53 6.48 4.22
C ARG A 57 -19.16 6.22 4.84
N PHE A 58 -18.16 5.84 4.01
CA PHE A 58 -16.79 5.62 4.48
C PHE A 58 -16.19 6.90 5.06
N THR A 59 -16.26 8.03 4.33
CA THR A 59 -15.72 9.32 4.77
C THR A 59 -16.47 9.88 5.98
N GLN A 60 -17.78 9.73 6.03
CA GLN A 60 -18.56 10.12 7.20
C GLN A 60 -18.10 9.37 8.46
N ARG A 61 -17.87 8.06 8.36
CA ARG A 61 -17.34 7.26 9.49
C ARG A 61 -15.92 7.64 9.85
N TRP A 62 -15.07 7.93 8.84
CA TRP A 62 -13.70 8.39 9.05
C TRP A 62 -13.63 9.67 9.87
N GLN A 63 -14.55 10.60 9.65
CA GLN A 63 -14.61 11.89 10.35
C GLN A 63 -15.19 11.80 11.77
N GLN A 64 -15.80 10.69 12.16
CA GLN A 64 -16.34 10.52 13.51
C GLN A 64 -15.22 10.19 14.49
N PRO A 65 -15.10 10.92 15.62
CA PRO A 65 -14.15 10.57 16.65
C PRO A 65 -14.56 9.24 17.29
N SER A 66 -13.81 8.18 16.98
CA SER A 66 -14.02 6.84 17.53
C SER A 66 -12.68 6.28 18.03
N PRO A 67 -12.63 5.63 19.18
CA PRO A 67 -11.42 4.94 19.65
C PRO A 67 -11.23 3.63 18.85
N GLY A 68 -10.83 3.75 17.62
CA GLY A 68 -10.59 2.64 16.70
C GLY A 68 -11.51 2.73 15.48
N PHE A 69 -10.90 2.94 14.32
CA PHE A 69 -11.58 2.90 13.03
C PHE A 69 -11.39 1.50 12.44
N ASP A 70 -12.46 0.71 12.47
CA ASP A 70 -12.48 -0.56 11.76
C ASP A 70 -12.76 -0.29 10.27
N VAL A 71 -11.83 -0.67 9.42
CA VAL A 71 -12.04 -0.65 7.97
C VAL A 71 -13.01 -1.78 7.63
N PRO A 72 -14.24 -1.47 7.19
CA PRO A 72 -15.19 -2.51 6.82
C PRO A 72 -14.65 -3.30 5.64
N ALA A 73 -14.74 -4.62 5.71
CA ALA A 73 -14.48 -5.48 4.56
C ALA A 73 -15.54 -5.18 3.48
N VAL A 74 -15.07 -4.97 2.25
CA VAL A 74 -15.97 -4.82 1.10
C VAL A 74 -16.63 -6.16 0.81
N GLY A 75 -17.95 -6.16 0.74
CA GLY A 75 -18.73 -7.31 0.27
C GLY A 75 -18.49 -7.63 -1.21
N PRO A 76 -19.15 -8.66 -1.74
CA PRO A 76 -19.07 -8.95 -3.16
C PRO A 76 -19.68 -7.81 -3.99
N ILE A 77 -18.91 -7.34 -4.99
CA ILE A 77 -19.25 -6.21 -5.86
C ILE A 77 -20.05 -6.70 -7.07
N GLN A 78 -21.17 -6.05 -7.33
CA GLN A 78 -21.95 -6.25 -8.55
C GLN A 78 -21.37 -5.41 -9.70
N LYS A 79 -21.49 -5.91 -10.92
CA LYS A 79 -21.13 -5.15 -12.12
C LYS A 79 -21.93 -3.84 -12.20
N GLY A 80 -21.27 -2.79 -12.67
CA GLY A 80 -21.84 -1.44 -12.72
C GLY A 80 -21.79 -0.67 -11.40
N HIS A 81 -21.49 -1.32 -10.26
CA HIS A 81 -21.32 -0.61 -9.00
C HIS A 81 -19.89 -0.03 -8.89
N PRO A 82 -19.77 1.22 -8.43
CA PRO A 82 -18.47 1.84 -8.22
C PRO A 82 -17.74 1.18 -7.06
N LEU A 83 -16.42 1.02 -7.21
CA LEU A 83 -15.51 0.62 -6.15
C LEU A 83 -14.38 1.64 -6.07
N ILE A 84 -14.11 2.17 -4.89
CA ILE A 84 -13.06 3.16 -4.66
C ILE A 84 -11.98 2.53 -3.81
N SER A 85 -10.73 2.70 -4.28
CA SER A 85 -9.52 2.35 -3.56
C SER A 85 -8.89 3.62 -3.02
N ALA A 86 -8.64 3.68 -1.72
CA ALA A 86 -7.99 4.81 -1.06
C ALA A 86 -6.83 4.34 -0.19
N ILE A 87 -5.96 5.27 0.20
CA ILE A 87 -4.84 5.01 1.09
C ILE A 87 -5.07 5.69 2.44
N ILE A 88 -4.92 4.93 3.50
CA ILE A 88 -4.73 5.47 4.84
C ILE A 88 -3.23 5.44 5.11
N PHE A 89 -2.66 6.55 5.58
CA PHE A 89 -1.22 6.66 5.79
C PHE A 89 -0.86 7.36 7.10
N ARG A 90 0.42 7.28 7.46
CA ARG A 90 1.04 8.02 8.57
C ARG A 90 2.52 8.26 8.30
N GLY A 91 3.10 9.24 8.96
CA GLY A 91 4.53 9.37 9.15
C GLY A 91 5.34 9.70 7.90
N CYS A 92 4.81 10.53 6.98
CA CYS A 92 5.57 11.04 5.84
C CYS A 92 6.70 11.98 6.27
N ARG A 93 7.73 12.09 5.42
CA ARG A 93 8.77 13.11 5.57
C ARG A 93 8.31 14.43 4.94
N THR A 94 8.71 15.54 5.55
CA THR A 94 8.40 16.89 5.06
C THR A 94 9.55 17.47 4.26
N ASP A 95 9.21 18.34 3.32
CA ASP A 95 10.13 19.25 2.63
C ASP A 95 10.51 20.46 3.53
N GLN A 96 11.24 21.41 2.98
CA GLN A 96 11.62 22.65 3.67
C GLN A 96 10.43 23.55 4.05
N GLY A 97 9.30 23.40 3.33
CA GLY A 97 8.05 24.13 3.61
C GLY A 97 7.16 23.42 4.64
N GLY A 98 7.58 22.28 5.18
CA GLY A 98 6.81 21.50 6.16
C GLY A 98 5.74 20.60 5.54
N ASN A 99 5.71 20.44 4.21
CA ASN A 99 4.71 19.63 3.52
C ASN A 99 5.24 18.26 3.15
N CYS A 100 4.38 17.26 3.20
CA CYS A 100 4.63 15.95 2.60
C CYS A 100 4.46 15.98 1.09
N SER A 101 4.99 14.97 0.40
CA SER A 101 4.73 14.72 -1.02
C SER A 101 4.58 13.21 -1.22
N ILE A 102 3.33 12.73 -1.18
CA ILE A 102 3.01 11.31 -1.32
C ILE A 102 2.23 11.11 -2.61
N THR A 103 2.69 10.16 -3.43
CA THR A 103 1.99 9.75 -4.64
C THR A 103 1.69 8.26 -4.63
N GLY A 104 0.66 7.83 -5.36
CA GLY A 104 0.28 6.43 -5.50
C GLY A 104 0.12 6.01 -6.96
N ASP A 105 0.63 4.83 -7.29
CA ASP A 105 0.35 4.12 -8.53
C ASP A 105 -0.56 2.95 -8.22
N PHE A 106 -1.73 2.93 -8.83
CA PHE A 106 -2.74 1.89 -8.62
C PHE A 106 -2.87 0.99 -9.83
N ARG A 107 -3.14 -0.28 -9.59
CA ARG A 107 -3.43 -1.27 -10.63
C ARG A 107 -4.48 -2.26 -10.14
N ALA A 108 -5.55 -2.42 -10.91
CA ALA A 108 -6.51 -3.50 -10.75
C ALA A 108 -6.15 -4.65 -11.70
N ILE A 109 -6.30 -5.87 -11.21
CA ILE A 109 -5.88 -7.10 -11.88
C ILE A 109 -7.08 -8.04 -11.96
N TYR A 110 -7.36 -8.55 -13.16
CA TYR A 110 -8.37 -9.57 -13.41
C TYR A 110 -8.11 -10.87 -12.65
N PRO A 111 -9.12 -11.74 -12.48
CA PRO A 111 -8.92 -13.09 -11.92
C PRO A 111 -7.88 -13.95 -12.68
N ASN A 112 -7.64 -13.67 -13.95
CA ASN A 112 -6.64 -14.36 -14.77
C ASN A 112 -5.22 -13.76 -14.68
N GLY A 113 -5.00 -12.77 -13.80
CA GLY A 113 -3.70 -12.12 -13.59
C GLY A 113 -3.36 -10.98 -14.55
N LYS A 114 -4.17 -10.71 -15.58
CA LYS A 114 -3.93 -9.58 -16.50
C LYS A 114 -4.34 -8.27 -15.85
N THR A 115 -3.70 -7.17 -16.24
CA THR A 115 -4.10 -5.84 -15.81
C THR A 115 -5.48 -5.48 -16.37
N TYR A 116 -6.41 -5.12 -15.48
CA TYR A 116 -7.72 -4.58 -15.81
C TYR A 116 -7.65 -3.08 -16.08
N ALA A 117 -7.13 -2.33 -15.12
CA ALA A 117 -6.98 -0.88 -15.20
C ALA A 117 -5.78 -0.42 -14.36
N GLU A 118 -5.21 0.71 -14.72
CA GLU A 118 -4.13 1.34 -13.94
C GLU A 118 -4.27 2.86 -13.93
N LYS A 119 -3.79 3.48 -12.85
CA LYS A 119 -3.67 4.93 -12.72
C LYS A 119 -2.39 5.25 -11.96
N LYS A 120 -1.52 6.06 -12.56
CA LYS A 120 -0.21 6.44 -11.99
C LYS A 120 -0.20 7.88 -11.50
N GLY A 121 0.68 8.17 -10.54
CA GLY A 121 0.93 9.51 -10.05
C GLY A 121 -0.26 10.15 -9.35
N VAL A 122 -1.17 9.37 -8.77
CA VAL A 122 -2.28 9.91 -7.98
C VAL A 122 -1.72 10.67 -6.79
N ASN A 123 -2.13 11.93 -6.61
CA ASN A 123 -1.77 12.68 -5.41
C ASN A 123 -2.47 12.07 -4.19
N ILE A 124 -1.70 11.46 -3.31
CA ILE A 124 -2.19 10.92 -2.03
C ILE A 124 -2.23 12.02 -0.99
N TRP A 125 -1.13 12.79 -0.87
CA TRP A 125 -1.05 13.89 0.08
C TRP A 125 0.05 14.88 -0.28
N SER A 126 -0.24 16.19 -0.17
CA SER A 126 0.71 17.28 -0.47
C SER A 126 0.62 18.44 0.52
N SER A 127 0.18 18.15 1.74
CA SER A 127 -0.04 19.11 2.84
C SER A 127 0.86 18.75 4.04
N PRO A 128 0.89 19.53 5.13
CA PRO A 128 1.58 19.14 6.35
C PRO A 128 1.17 17.74 6.84
N PRO A 129 2.07 16.99 7.50
CA PRO A 129 1.76 15.66 8.01
C PRO A 129 0.68 15.73 9.08
N PRO A 130 -0.15 14.67 9.19
CA PRO A 130 -1.04 14.56 10.33
C PRO A 130 -0.23 14.50 11.63
N PRO A 131 -0.74 15.07 12.74
CA PRO A 131 -0.07 14.95 14.02
C PRO A 131 0.10 13.47 14.44
N ALA A 132 1.32 13.08 14.83
CA ALA A 132 1.54 11.72 15.32
C ALA A 132 0.77 11.49 16.65
N PRO A 133 0.14 10.33 16.88
CA PRO A 133 0.16 9.09 16.07
C PRO A 133 -1.00 8.96 15.07
N GLN A 134 -1.64 10.04 14.68
CA GLN A 134 -2.84 10.00 13.83
C GLN A 134 -2.60 9.38 12.46
N LEU A 135 -3.64 8.74 11.96
CA LEU A 135 -3.73 8.26 10.58
C LEU A 135 -4.46 9.30 9.75
N GLU A 136 -4.12 9.38 8.46
CA GLU A 136 -4.77 10.28 7.52
C GLU A 136 -5.30 9.53 6.31
N LEU A 137 -6.46 9.94 5.83
CA LEU A 137 -7.05 9.42 4.62
C LEU A 137 -6.54 10.20 3.41
N SER A 138 -6.16 9.52 2.34
CA SER A 138 -5.67 10.14 1.12
C SER A 138 -6.68 11.13 0.52
N ALA A 139 -6.15 12.24 -0.02
CA ALA A 139 -6.94 13.22 -0.77
C ALA A 139 -7.42 12.68 -2.12
N GLY A 140 -6.71 11.70 -2.69
CA GLY A 140 -7.04 11.06 -3.94
C GLY A 140 -7.04 9.53 -3.83
N GLY A 141 -7.64 8.90 -4.84
CA GLY A 141 -7.77 7.45 -4.91
C GLY A 141 -7.92 6.94 -6.34
N PHE A 142 -8.26 5.66 -6.45
CA PHE A 142 -8.50 4.99 -7.71
C PHE A 142 -9.90 4.39 -7.70
N GLY A 143 -10.80 4.99 -8.49
CA GLY A 143 -12.14 4.47 -8.73
C GLY A 143 -12.16 3.51 -9.91
N LEU A 144 -12.94 2.45 -9.80
CA LEU A 144 -13.22 1.52 -10.88
C LEU A 144 -14.67 1.01 -10.81
N SER A 145 -15.17 0.55 -11.95
CA SER A 145 -16.45 -0.14 -12.05
C SER A 145 -16.29 -1.27 -13.07
N LEU A 146 -16.86 -2.42 -12.78
CA LEU A 146 -16.81 -3.56 -13.69
C LEU A 146 -17.93 -3.45 -14.73
N ASP A 147 -17.59 -3.66 -15.99
CA ASP A 147 -18.56 -3.68 -17.07
C ASP A 147 -19.28 -5.04 -17.19
N PRO A 148 -20.47 -5.11 -17.81
CA PRO A 148 -21.19 -6.38 -17.99
C PRO A 148 -20.37 -7.53 -18.60
N PRO A 149 -19.46 -7.32 -19.59
CA PRO A 149 -18.64 -8.40 -20.14
C PRO A 149 -17.46 -8.84 -19.26
N ASP A 150 -17.12 -8.08 -18.20
CA ASP A 150 -15.98 -8.43 -17.35
C ASP A 150 -16.20 -9.78 -16.63
N PRO A 151 -15.16 -10.61 -16.47
CA PRO A 151 -15.30 -11.91 -15.83
C PRO A 151 -15.65 -11.79 -14.35
N LEU A 152 -16.45 -12.73 -13.86
CA LEU A 152 -16.71 -12.90 -12.43
C LEU A 152 -15.47 -13.51 -11.75
N GLY A 153 -15.34 -13.32 -10.45
CA GLY A 153 -14.25 -13.89 -9.66
C GLY A 153 -13.49 -12.87 -8.83
N THR A 154 -12.35 -13.29 -8.31
CA THR A 154 -11.53 -12.46 -7.41
C THR A 154 -10.59 -11.54 -8.19
N TYR A 155 -10.78 -10.27 -8.02
CA TYR A 155 -9.89 -9.21 -8.52
C TYR A 155 -8.89 -8.81 -7.44
N THR A 156 -7.71 -8.37 -7.84
CA THR A 156 -6.70 -7.81 -6.93
C THR A 156 -6.47 -6.34 -7.25
N VAL A 157 -6.46 -5.50 -6.23
CA VAL A 157 -5.99 -4.11 -6.33
C VAL A 157 -4.63 -4.03 -5.66
N VAL A 158 -3.66 -3.46 -6.37
CA VAL A 158 -2.31 -3.19 -5.90
C VAL A 158 -2.08 -1.69 -5.92
N ALA A 159 -1.49 -1.16 -4.85
CA ALA A 159 -1.04 0.23 -4.79
C ALA A 159 0.45 0.28 -4.42
N ARG A 160 1.22 1.05 -5.18
CA ARG A 160 2.60 1.43 -4.85
C ARG A 160 2.58 2.88 -4.41
N VAL A 161 2.81 3.10 -3.12
CA VAL A 161 2.73 4.42 -2.49
C VAL A 161 4.12 4.92 -2.17
N THR A 162 4.47 6.09 -2.69
CA THR A 162 5.80 6.68 -2.59
C THR A 162 5.76 7.98 -1.79
N ASP A 163 6.47 8.01 -0.67
CA ASP A 163 6.91 9.26 -0.02
C ASP A 163 8.10 9.80 -0.83
N ARG A 164 7.86 10.85 -1.61
CA ARG A 164 8.85 11.42 -2.53
C ARG A 164 9.98 12.15 -1.82
N ILE A 165 9.71 12.69 -0.63
CA ILE A 165 10.72 13.41 0.16
C ILE A 165 11.68 12.42 0.85
N ALA A 166 11.15 11.32 1.39
CA ALA A 166 11.95 10.25 1.96
C ALA A 166 12.54 9.31 0.91
N ASN A 167 12.06 9.36 -0.35
CA ASN A 167 12.36 8.40 -1.41
C ASN A 167 12.07 6.94 -0.98
N LYS A 168 10.92 6.74 -0.33
CA LYS A 168 10.46 5.44 0.15
C LYS A 168 9.21 5.01 -0.58
N THR A 169 9.20 3.78 -1.07
CA THR A 169 8.03 3.19 -1.73
C THR A 169 7.58 1.94 -0.98
N LEU A 170 6.29 1.87 -0.68
CA LEU A 170 5.63 0.71 -0.10
C LEU A 170 4.62 0.16 -1.08
N GLU A 171 4.55 -1.16 -1.19
CA GLU A 171 3.54 -1.86 -2.00
C GLU A 171 2.55 -2.55 -1.07
N VAL A 172 1.27 -2.35 -1.34
CA VAL A 172 0.15 -2.95 -0.62
C VAL A 172 -0.86 -3.49 -1.62
N ARG A 173 -1.60 -4.54 -1.21
CA ARG A 173 -2.58 -5.19 -2.08
C ARG A 173 -3.79 -5.68 -1.28
N THR A 174 -4.94 -5.68 -1.92
CA THR A 174 -6.16 -6.26 -1.37
C THR A 174 -7.00 -6.86 -2.49
N THR A 175 -8.05 -7.59 -2.14
CA THR A 175 -8.90 -8.28 -3.13
C THR A 175 -10.37 -7.94 -2.92
N PHE A 176 -11.16 -8.06 -3.97
CA PHE A 176 -12.62 -8.06 -3.92
C PHE A 176 -13.19 -9.15 -4.84
N LEU A 177 -14.39 -9.61 -4.51
CA LEU A 177 -15.11 -10.61 -5.31
C LEU A 177 -16.11 -9.90 -6.22
N ALA A 178 -16.04 -10.14 -7.53
CA ALA A 178 -17.05 -9.72 -8.50
C ALA A 178 -18.14 -10.80 -8.63
N LYS A 179 -19.39 -10.38 -8.59
CA LYS A 179 -20.60 -11.22 -8.77
C LYS A 179 -21.43 -10.76 -9.96
#